data_f984a618c98ab20127045aa346731cc1
#
_entry.id   f984a618c98ab20127045aa346731cc1
#
_cell.length_a   1.000
_cell.length_b   1.000
_cell.length_c   1.000
_cell.angle_alpha   90.00
_cell.angle_beta   90.00
_cell.angle_gamma   90.00
#
_symmetry.space_group_name_H-M   'P 1'
#
loop_
_entity.id
_entity.type
_entity.pdbx_description
1 polymer ?
#
loop_
_entity_poly.entity_id
_entity_poly.type
_entity_poly.pdbx_seq_one_letter_code
_entity_poly.pdbx_strand_id
1 'polypeptide(L)'
;MKNNDWGISEYPFVGGHEVVGRVIGKGAHVSHLEIGQRIGLGWYSRSCGLCDPCMRGDQNLCVVAESTIVTRHGGFANKVRAQAFWSTPIPDALDPSAVGPLFCGGITVFNPIVQNAITALDHVAVVGIGGLGHLALQFLSAWGCEVTAISTSESKFDEAKALGATHFLHARDPDALKAAAGRFKMILVTVNVPLDWDLCRALLDRRGKL
;
A
#
# COMPACT_ATOMS: atom_id res chain seq x y z
N MET A 1 -4.04 9.98 13.25
CA MET A 1 -3.57 11.38 13.06
C MET A 1 -4.42 12.38 13.85
N LYS A 2 -5.76 12.45 13.65
CA LYS A 2 -6.63 13.41 14.37
C LYS A 2 -6.51 13.34 15.90
N ASN A 3 -6.44 12.14 16.46
CA ASN A 3 -6.35 11.90 17.91
C ASN A 3 -4.90 11.66 18.37
N ASN A 4 -3.93 11.81 17.49
CA ASN A 4 -2.51 11.52 17.74
C ASN A 4 -2.24 10.10 18.26
N ASP A 5 -3.00 9.10 17.80
CA ASP A 5 -2.89 7.70 18.25
C ASP A 5 -1.49 7.10 18.01
N TRP A 6 -0.74 7.65 17.05
CA TRP A 6 0.65 7.24 16.73
C TRP A 6 1.72 8.11 17.41
N GLY A 7 1.33 9.15 18.14
CA GLY A 7 2.27 10.04 18.83
C GLY A 7 3.11 10.95 17.91
N ILE A 8 2.77 11.07 16.62
CA ILE A 8 3.55 11.79 15.60
C ILE A 8 2.86 13.04 15.05
N SER A 9 1.69 13.40 15.58
CA SER A 9 0.94 14.60 15.13
C SER A 9 1.33 15.80 15.97
N GLU A 10 1.75 16.87 15.30
CA GLU A 10 2.00 18.19 15.90
C GLU A 10 0.93 19.17 15.42
N TYR A 11 0.20 19.79 16.35
CA TYR A 11 -0.92 20.67 16.02
C TYR A 11 -0.53 22.17 16.12
N PRO A 12 -1.06 23.04 15.24
CA PRO A 12 -1.99 22.76 14.14
C PRO A 12 -1.28 22.14 12.94
N PHE A 13 -1.93 21.18 12.24
CA PHE A 13 -1.37 20.62 11.01
C PHE A 13 -2.46 20.39 9.93
N VAL A 14 -2.04 20.31 8.67
CA VAL A 14 -2.86 19.89 7.54
C VAL A 14 -2.50 18.45 7.19
N GLY A 15 -3.47 17.54 7.25
CA GLY A 15 -3.28 16.14 6.92
C GLY A 15 -3.23 15.87 5.41
N GLY A 16 -3.31 14.57 5.05
CA GLY A 16 -3.34 14.11 3.65
C GLY A 16 -1.95 13.76 3.10
N HIS A 17 -1.79 12.51 2.67
CA HIS A 17 -0.53 12.01 2.10
C HIS A 17 -0.76 11.16 0.84
N GLU A 18 -1.94 11.24 0.26
CA GLU A 18 -2.30 10.62 -1.03
C GLU A 18 -2.69 11.77 -1.97
N VAL A 19 -1.68 12.44 -2.50
CA VAL A 19 -1.85 13.70 -3.22
C VAL A 19 -1.82 13.46 -4.71
N VAL A 20 -2.81 13.99 -5.41
CA VAL A 20 -2.82 14.13 -6.86
C VAL A 20 -2.90 15.61 -7.20
N GLY A 21 -1.99 16.08 -8.04
CA GLY A 21 -1.91 17.49 -8.38
C GLY A 21 -1.22 17.76 -9.70
N ARG A 22 -1.01 19.05 -9.98
CA ARG A 22 -0.22 19.50 -11.12
C ARG A 22 0.98 20.30 -10.66
N VAL A 23 2.09 20.11 -11.34
CA VAL A 23 3.31 20.88 -11.10
C VAL A 23 3.05 22.35 -11.48
N ILE A 24 3.12 23.25 -10.50
CA ILE A 24 2.98 24.69 -10.70
C ILE A 24 4.30 25.44 -10.60
N GLY A 25 5.35 24.79 -10.11
CA GLY A 25 6.69 25.33 -10.03
C GLY A 25 7.69 24.21 -9.79
N LYS A 26 8.90 24.35 -10.36
CA LYS A 26 10.01 23.40 -10.18
C LYS A 26 11.32 24.14 -9.98
N GLY A 27 12.27 23.53 -9.27
CA GLY A 27 13.62 24.05 -9.12
C GLY A 27 14.38 24.02 -10.45
N ALA A 28 15.38 24.88 -10.60
CA ALA A 28 16.14 25.04 -11.85
C ALA A 28 16.80 23.73 -12.35
N HIS A 29 17.15 22.83 -11.43
CA HIS A 29 17.81 21.57 -11.76
C HIS A 29 16.85 20.38 -11.92
N VAL A 30 15.53 20.60 -11.85
CA VAL A 30 14.54 19.53 -12.06
C VAL A 30 14.26 19.41 -13.56
N SER A 31 14.75 18.31 -14.16
CA SER A 31 14.61 18.03 -15.60
C SER A 31 13.55 17.00 -15.95
N HIS A 32 13.14 16.14 -14.99
CA HIS A 32 12.23 15.01 -15.23
C HIS A 32 10.75 15.34 -15.01
N LEU A 33 10.42 16.57 -14.63
CA LEU A 33 9.04 17.04 -14.45
C LEU A 33 8.82 18.32 -15.24
N GLU A 34 7.61 18.49 -15.78
CA GLU A 34 7.19 19.67 -16.52
C GLU A 34 6.08 20.46 -15.81
N ILE A 35 6.06 21.78 -16.00
CA ILE A 35 4.97 22.63 -15.49
C ILE A 35 3.65 22.18 -16.13
N GLY A 36 2.61 22.04 -15.33
CA GLY A 36 1.30 21.53 -15.74
C GLY A 36 1.19 20.01 -15.71
N GLN A 37 2.31 19.26 -15.63
CA GLN A 37 2.30 17.81 -15.58
C GLN A 37 1.54 17.30 -14.37
N ARG A 38 0.72 16.25 -14.56
CA ARG A 38 0.07 15.53 -13.46
C ARG A 38 1.08 14.69 -12.70
N ILE A 39 1.04 14.79 -11.38
CA ILE A 39 1.89 14.01 -10.48
C ILE A 39 1.09 13.49 -9.27
N GLY A 40 1.59 12.44 -8.68
CA GLY A 40 1.21 11.95 -7.36
C GLY A 40 2.33 12.10 -6.35
N LEU A 41 1.94 12.27 -5.08
CA LEU A 41 2.86 12.29 -3.95
C LEU A 41 2.27 11.43 -2.83
N GLY A 42 3.07 10.50 -2.33
CA GLY A 42 2.69 9.56 -1.28
C GLY A 42 3.16 9.97 0.12
N TRP A 43 3.52 8.94 0.91
CA TRP A 43 3.95 9.11 2.30
C TRP A 43 5.23 9.91 2.45
N TYR A 44 6.22 9.72 1.59
CA TYR A 44 7.49 10.45 1.65
C TYR A 44 7.49 11.66 0.73
N SER A 45 8.15 12.72 1.19
CA SER A 45 8.28 13.99 0.46
C SER A 45 9.72 14.43 0.26
N ARG A 46 10.68 13.83 0.99
CA ARG A 46 12.11 14.13 0.88
C ARG A 46 12.97 12.98 1.39
N SER A 47 14.15 12.84 0.79
CA SER A 47 15.27 12.00 1.25
C SER A 47 16.60 12.69 0.95
N CYS A 48 17.71 12.27 1.57
CA CYS A 48 18.99 12.93 1.37
C CYS A 48 19.65 12.65 0.00
N GLY A 49 19.32 11.53 -0.63
CA GLY A 49 19.90 11.10 -1.91
C GLY A 49 21.36 10.60 -1.83
N LEU A 50 21.99 10.60 -0.66
CA LEU A 50 23.43 10.36 -0.51
C LEU A 50 23.78 9.19 0.43
N CYS A 51 22.91 8.85 1.39
CA CYS A 51 23.16 7.73 2.30
C CYS A 51 23.08 6.39 1.58
N ASP A 52 23.62 5.35 2.19
CA ASP A 52 23.67 4.01 1.63
C ASP A 52 22.30 3.48 1.16
N PRO A 53 21.20 3.55 1.94
CA PRO A 53 19.88 3.22 1.43
C PRO A 53 19.48 4.02 0.19
N CYS A 54 19.70 5.34 0.18
CA CYS A 54 19.37 6.17 -0.98
C CYS A 54 20.14 5.79 -2.23
N MET A 55 21.42 5.48 -2.09
CA MET A 55 22.28 5.07 -3.21
C MET A 55 21.92 3.68 -3.77
N ARG A 56 21.27 2.84 -2.96
CA ARG A 56 20.76 1.52 -3.38
C ARG A 56 19.37 1.55 -3.99
N GLY A 57 18.67 2.68 -3.97
CA GLY A 57 17.29 2.78 -4.43
C GLY A 57 16.24 2.63 -3.33
N ASP A 58 16.65 2.49 -2.07
CA ASP A 58 15.79 2.30 -0.90
C ASP A 58 15.59 3.64 -0.15
N GLN A 59 15.21 4.70 -0.86
CA GLN A 59 15.09 6.05 -0.30
C GLN A 59 14.06 6.15 0.84
N ASN A 60 13.10 5.23 0.89
CA ASN A 60 12.15 5.10 1.99
C ASN A 60 12.82 4.69 3.32
N LEU A 61 14.03 4.11 3.26
CA LEU A 61 14.86 3.76 4.42
C LEU A 61 15.89 4.85 4.77
N CYS A 62 15.84 6.00 4.14
CA CYS A 62 16.72 7.13 4.44
C CYS A 62 16.51 7.61 5.87
N VAL A 63 17.58 7.68 6.66
CA VAL A 63 17.53 8.07 8.09
C VAL A 63 17.05 9.50 8.35
N VAL A 64 17.10 10.35 7.30
CA VAL A 64 16.60 11.74 7.34
C VAL A 64 15.44 11.94 6.33
N ALA A 65 14.69 10.87 6.04
CA ALA A 65 13.51 10.99 5.21
C ALA A 65 12.44 11.86 5.89
N GLU A 66 11.79 12.71 5.11
CA GLU A 66 10.65 13.51 5.57
C GLU A 66 9.36 12.90 5.05
N SER A 67 8.45 12.61 5.97
CA SER A 67 7.09 12.17 5.61
C SER A 67 6.24 13.38 5.21
N THR A 68 5.27 13.17 4.33
CA THR A 68 4.44 14.27 3.79
C THR A 68 3.61 14.99 4.87
N ILE A 69 3.30 14.32 5.98
CA ILE A 69 2.41 14.86 7.04
C ILE A 69 3.02 14.83 8.45
N VAL A 70 4.29 14.46 8.60
CA VAL A 70 4.97 14.45 9.91
C VAL A 70 5.91 15.64 9.96
N THR A 71 5.82 16.46 11.00
CA THR A 71 6.57 17.72 11.19
C THR A 71 6.37 18.76 10.06
N ARG A 72 5.35 18.57 9.23
CA ARG A 72 4.99 19.46 8.12
C ARG A 72 3.53 19.32 7.72
N HIS A 73 3.04 20.24 6.88
CA HIS A 73 1.68 20.19 6.34
C HIS A 73 1.60 19.32 5.08
N GLY A 74 0.54 18.51 5.01
CA GLY A 74 0.27 17.56 3.92
C GLY A 74 -0.62 18.11 2.81
N GLY A 75 -1.30 17.19 2.12
CA GLY A 75 -1.97 17.42 0.85
C GLY A 75 -3.44 17.86 0.94
N PHE A 76 -4.06 17.95 2.12
CA PHE A 76 -5.42 18.54 2.24
C PHE A 76 -5.35 20.07 2.11
N ALA A 77 -4.72 20.51 1.03
CA ALA A 77 -4.44 21.90 0.72
C ALA A 77 -4.49 22.12 -0.80
N ASN A 78 -4.60 23.37 -1.21
CA ASN A 78 -4.54 23.73 -2.64
C ASN A 78 -3.12 23.72 -3.22
N LYS A 79 -2.09 23.62 -2.37
CA LYS A 79 -0.67 23.52 -2.77
C LYS A 79 0.09 22.66 -1.77
N VAL A 80 1.02 21.85 -2.28
CA VAL A 80 1.98 21.08 -1.48
C VAL A 80 3.36 21.23 -2.10
N ARG A 81 4.41 21.16 -1.27
CA ARG A 81 5.80 21.19 -1.71
C ARG A 81 6.49 19.88 -1.36
N ALA A 82 7.21 19.30 -2.31
CA ALA A 82 7.99 18.09 -2.12
C ALA A 82 9.29 18.15 -2.93
N GLN A 83 10.24 17.28 -2.62
CA GLN A 83 11.38 17.03 -3.48
C GLN A 83 10.88 16.36 -4.77
N ALA A 84 11.37 16.81 -5.92
CA ALA A 84 10.92 16.32 -7.22
C ALA A 84 11.03 14.79 -7.40
N PHE A 85 12.03 14.18 -6.79
CA PHE A 85 12.24 12.73 -6.79
C PHE A 85 11.01 11.94 -6.29
N TRP A 86 10.29 12.47 -5.29
CA TRP A 86 9.11 11.83 -4.70
C TRP A 86 7.80 12.16 -5.43
N SER A 87 7.87 13.00 -6.45
CA SER A 87 6.73 13.38 -7.28
C SER A 87 6.65 12.48 -8.51
N THR A 88 5.75 11.51 -8.48
CA THR A 88 5.60 10.49 -9.52
C THR A 88 4.67 10.97 -10.64
N PRO A 89 5.10 11.01 -11.91
CA PRO A 89 4.21 11.30 -13.03
C PRO A 89 3.04 10.32 -13.10
N ILE A 90 1.84 10.84 -13.33
CA ILE A 90 0.62 10.04 -13.52
C ILE A 90 0.31 9.95 -15.00
N PRO A 91 0.22 8.74 -15.59
CA PRO A 91 -0.21 8.55 -16.98
C PRO A 91 -1.56 9.21 -17.27
N ASP A 92 -1.70 9.80 -18.45
CA ASP A 92 -2.93 10.51 -18.84
C ASP A 92 -4.16 9.60 -18.94
N ALA A 93 -3.95 8.30 -19.17
CA ALA A 93 -5.01 7.30 -19.22
C ALA A 93 -5.66 7.01 -17.85
N LEU A 94 -5.02 7.40 -16.72
CA LEU A 94 -5.56 7.17 -15.39
C LEU A 94 -6.46 8.33 -14.96
N ASP A 95 -7.60 7.99 -14.35
CA ASP A 95 -8.49 8.98 -13.74
C ASP A 95 -7.84 9.59 -12.50
N PRO A 96 -7.55 10.90 -12.48
CA PRO A 96 -6.92 11.55 -11.35
C PRO A 96 -7.76 11.53 -10.08
N SER A 97 -9.07 11.34 -10.16
CA SER A 97 -9.96 11.25 -9.00
C SER A 97 -9.85 9.92 -8.26
N ALA A 98 -9.38 8.87 -8.95
CA ALA A 98 -9.27 7.51 -8.41
C ALA A 98 -7.84 7.08 -8.06
N VAL A 99 -6.82 7.78 -8.58
CA VAL A 99 -5.43 7.32 -8.49
C VAL A 99 -4.73 7.65 -7.17
N GLY A 100 -5.27 8.58 -6.39
CA GLY A 100 -4.67 9.01 -5.11
C GLY A 100 -4.29 7.88 -4.15
N PRO A 101 -5.18 6.93 -3.85
CA PRO A 101 -4.89 5.80 -2.95
C PRO A 101 -3.73 4.91 -3.40
N LEU A 102 -3.36 4.91 -4.68
CA LEU A 102 -2.24 4.11 -5.19
C LEU A 102 -0.88 4.58 -4.63
N PHE A 103 -0.77 5.86 -4.22
CA PHE A 103 0.46 6.43 -3.67
C PHE A 103 0.72 6.09 -2.20
N CYS A 104 -0.24 5.45 -1.52
CA CYS A 104 -0.05 4.90 -0.18
C CYS A 104 -0.56 3.46 -0.11
N GLY A 105 -1.87 3.26 -0.06
CA GLY A 105 -2.47 1.92 0.04
C GLY A 105 -2.03 1.00 -1.11
N GLY A 106 -2.01 1.51 -2.34
CA GLY A 106 -1.60 0.75 -3.52
C GLY A 106 -0.17 0.25 -3.42
N ILE A 107 0.80 1.14 -3.24
CA ILE A 107 2.22 0.74 -3.13
C ILE A 107 2.46 -0.14 -1.91
N THR A 108 1.75 0.08 -0.80
CA THR A 108 1.87 -0.71 0.42
C THR A 108 1.53 -2.19 0.20
N VAL A 109 0.50 -2.49 -0.57
CA VAL A 109 0.09 -3.88 -0.85
C VAL A 109 0.77 -4.45 -2.09
N PHE A 110 1.22 -3.61 -3.03
CA PHE A 110 1.91 -4.05 -4.24
C PHE A 110 3.38 -4.41 -3.98
N ASN A 111 4.08 -3.62 -3.17
CA ASN A 111 5.49 -3.84 -2.89
C ASN A 111 5.80 -5.24 -2.32
N PRO A 112 5.06 -5.81 -1.35
CA PRO A 112 5.27 -7.18 -0.88
C PRO A 112 5.17 -8.24 -1.97
N ILE A 113 4.32 -8.07 -2.98
CA ILE A 113 4.18 -8.98 -4.12
C ILE A 113 5.51 -9.05 -4.88
N VAL A 114 6.07 -7.89 -5.21
CA VAL A 114 7.34 -7.77 -5.95
C VAL A 114 8.53 -8.23 -5.10
N GLN A 115 8.65 -7.74 -3.86
CA GLN A 115 9.78 -8.03 -2.98
C GLN A 115 9.89 -9.51 -2.57
N ASN A 116 8.76 -10.22 -2.51
CA ASN A 116 8.76 -11.64 -2.21
C ASN A 116 8.71 -12.53 -3.48
N ALA A 117 8.92 -11.94 -4.66
CA ALA A 117 8.92 -12.64 -5.95
C ALA A 117 7.67 -13.53 -6.15
N ILE A 118 6.50 -13.01 -5.79
CA ILE A 118 5.23 -13.70 -5.99
C ILE A 118 4.93 -13.77 -7.49
N THR A 119 4.49 -14.93 -7.95
CA THR A 119 4.20 -15.23 -9.35
C THR A 119 2.73 -15.58 -9.58
N ALA A 120 2.31 -15.64 -10.83
CA ALA A 120 0.96 -16.06 -11.22
C ALA A 120 0.62 -17.52 -10.83
N LEU A 121 1.60 -18.32 -10.47
CA LEU A 121 1.40 -19.71 -10.04
C LEU A 121 1.22 -19.83 -8.52
N ASP A 122 1.37 -18.74 -7.79
CA ASP A 122 1.31 -18.76 -6.34
C ASP A 122 -0.13 -18.59 -5.83
N HIS A 123 -0.42 -19.28 -4.74
CA HIS A 123 -1.65 -19.11 -3.98
C HIS A 123 -1.40 -18.11 -2.83
N VAL A 124 -2.15 -17.04 -2.81
CA VAL A 124 -1.97 -15.94 -1.86
C VAL A 124 -3.25 -15.67 -1.09
N ALA A 125 -3.14 -15.42 0.22
CA ALA A 125 -4.28 -14.99 1.03
C ALA A 125 -4.19 -13.49 1.39
N VAL A 126 -5.35 -12.85 1.50
CA VAL A 126 -5.51 -11.49 2.01
C VAL A 126 -6.42 -11.51 3.22
N VAL A 127 -5.90 -11.12 4.39
CA VAL A 127 -6.66 -11.04 5.63
C VAL A 127 -7.20 -9.64 5.81
N GLY A 128 -8.55 -9.54 5.80
CA GLY A 128 -9.27 -8.27 5.92
C GLY A 128 -9.52 -7.58 4.57
N ILE A 129 -10.78 -7.28 4.30
CA ILE A 129 -11.25 -6.67 3.04
C ILE A 129 -11.71 -5.24 3.34
N GLY A 130 -10.76 -4.40 3.72
CA GLY A 130 -10.90 -2.96 3.94
C GLY A 130 -10.18 -2.16 2.88
N GLY A 131 -9.78 -0.92 3.20
CA GLY A 131 -9.11 -0.01 2.25
C GLY A 131 -7.82 -0.54 1.62
N LEU A 132 -7.01 -1.29 2.36
CA LEU A 132 -5.82 -1.97 1.82
C LEU A 132 -6.18 -3.31 1.16
N GLY A 133 -7.05 -4.10 1.81
CA GLY A 133 -7.37 -5.45 1.34
C GLY A 133 -8.04 -5.46 -0.03
N HIS A 134 -8.94 -4.49 -0.33
CA HIS A 134 -9.58 -4.43 -1.64
C HIS A 134 -8.56 -4.12 -2.76
N LEU A 135 -7.54 -3.29 -2.50
CA LEU A 135 -6.45 -3.06 -3.46
C LEU A 135 -5.57 -4.31 -3.61
N ALA A 136 -5.28 -5.01 -2.49
CA ALA A 136 -4.49 -6.23 -2.52
C ALA A 136 -5.15 -7.32 -3.37
N LEU A 137 -6.47 -7.54 -3.23
CA LEU A 137 -7.21 -8.51 -4.04
C LEU A 137 -7.09 -8.19 -5.53
N GLN A 138 -7.30 -6.92 -5.91
CA GLN A 138 -7.23 -6.49 -7.31
C GLN A 138 -5.83 -6.65 -7.89
N PHE A 139 -4.77 -6.23 -7.17
CA PHE A 139 -3.40 -6.39 -7.65
C PHE A 139 -3.01 -7.85 -7.79
N LEU A 140 -3.30 -8.69 -6.81
CA LEU A 140 -2.97 -10.12 -6.86
C LEU A 140 -3.75 -10.86 -7.96
N SER A 141 -5.02 -10.53 -8.15
CA SER A 141 -5.83 -11.07 -9.25
C SER A 141 -5.27 -10.64 -10.61
N ALA A 142 -4.95 -9.34 -10.78
CA ALA A 142 -4.33 -8.84 -12.02
C ALA A 142 -2.92 -9.41 -12.25
N TRP A 143 -2.21 -9.78 -11.18
CA TRP A 143 -0.91 -10.46 -11.23
C TRP A 143 -1.02 -11.91 -11.71
N GLY A 144 -2.24 -12.47 -11.67
CA GLY A 144 -2.57 -13.82 -12.10
C GLY A 144 -2.56 -14.86 -10.98
N CYS A 145 -2.41 -14.46 -9.71
CA CYS A 145 -2.39 -15.36 -8.57
C CYS A 145 -3.75 -16.03 -8.34
N GLU A 146 -3.73 -17.21 -7.72
CA GLU A 146 -4.90 -17.76 -7.04
C GLU A 146 -5.09 -17.05 -5.71
N VAL A 147 -6.18 -16.29 -5.55
CA VAL A 147 -6.37 -15.36 -4.42
C VAL A 147 -7.45 -15.83 -3.48
N THR A 148 -7.14 -15.99 -2.21
CA THR A 148 -8.09 -16.28 -1.14
C THR A 148 -8.32 -15.05 -0.26
N ALA A 149 -9.54 -14.57 -0.18
CA ALA A 149 -9.95 -13.56 0.79
C ALA A 149 -10.27 -14.21 2.13
N ILE A 150 -9.73 -13.71 3.24
CA ILE A 150 -10.04 -14.17 4.61
C ILE A 150 -10.71 -13.03 5.36
N SER A 151 -11.96 -13.23 5.81
CA SER A 151 -12.73 -12.22 6.52
C SER A 151 -13.61 -12.83 7.62
N THR A 152 -13.90 -12.05 8.66
CA THR A 152 -14.87 -12.39 9.70
C THR A 152 -16.32 -12.06 9.31
N SER A 153 -16.54 -11.41 8.16
CA SER A 153 -17.85 -10.95 7.70
C SER A 153 -18.23 -11.65 6.41
N GLU A 154 -19.29 -12.45 6.46
CA GLU A 154 -19.85 -13.11 5.27
C GLU A 154 -20.36 -12.10 4.23
N SER A 155 -20.82 -10.93 4.66
CA SER A 155 -21.27 -9.86 3.76
C SER A 155 -20.16 -9.36 2.82
N LYS A 156 -18.90 -9.70 3.09
CA LYS A 156 -17.75 -9.38 2.22
C LYS A 156 -17.50 -10.42 1.11
N PHE A 157 -18.28 -11.50 1.05
CA PHE A 157 -18.07 -12.55 0.06
C PHE A 157 -18.21 -12.06 -1.38
N ASP A 158 -19.34 -11.42 -1.71
CA ASP A 158 -19.62 -10.96 -3.07
C ASP A 158 -18.67 -9.82 -3.46
N GLU A 159 -18.37 -8.91 -2.53
CA GLU A 159 -17.41 -7.84 -2.73
C GLU A 159 -16.01 -8.41 -3.02
N ALA A 160 -15.53 -9.36 -2.22
CA ALA A 160 -14.22 -9.99 -2.43
C ALA A 160 -14.13 -10.67 -3.79
N LYS A 161 -15.19 -11.38 -4.19
CA LYS A 161 -15.29 -12.02 -5.52
C LYS A 161 -15.24 -10.99 -6.66
N ALA A 162 -15.99 -9.91 -6.54
CA ALA A 162 -15.99 -8.82 -7.52
C ALA A 162 -14.64 -8.14 -7.64
N LEU A 163 -13.84 -8.14 -6.57
CA LEU A 163 -12.47 -7.62 -6.50
C LEU A 163 -11.40 -8.63 -6.97
N GLY A 164 -11.81 -9.82 -7.43
CA GLY A 164 -10.91 -10.82 -8.01
C GLY A 164 -10.47 -11.94 -7.08
N ALA A 165 -11.06 -12.09 -5.89
CA ALA A 165 -10.81 -13.27 -5.07
C ALA A 165 -11.36 -14.53 -5.73
N THR A 166 -10.52 -15.56 -5.85
CA THR A 166 -10.90 -16.89 -6.35
C THR A 166 -11.64 -17.68 -5.28
N HIS A 167 -11.18 -17.55 -4.04
CA HIS A 167 -11.72 -18.24 -2.87
C HIS A 167 -12.02 -17.26 -1.73
N PHE A 168 -12.91 -17.69 -0.85
CA PHE A 168 -13.22 -16.98 0.38
C PHE A 168 -13.18 -17.94 1.56
N LEU A 169 -12.49 -17.56 2.63
CA LEU A 169 -12.47 -18.28 3.90
C LEU A 169 -13.06 -17.40 5.00
N HIS A 170 -14.03 -17.95 5.71
CA HIS A 170 -14.52 -17.29 6.91
C HIS A 170 -13.52 -17.45 8.05
N ALA A 171 -13.01 -16.36 8.60
CA ALA A 171 -11.92 -16.37 9.59
C ALA A 171 -12.28 -17.01 10.94
N ARG A 172 -13.57 -17.36 11.17
CA ARG A 172 -14.07 -18.05 12.36
C ARG A 172 -14.53 -19.47 12.08
N ASP A 173 -14.23 -20.02 10.90
CA ASP A 173 -14.51 -21.41 10.53
C ASP A 173 -13.23 -22.24 10.73
N PRO A 174 -13.11 -22.98 11.86
CA PRO A 174 -11.92 -23.74 12.17
C PRO A 174 -11.65 -24.89 11.22
N ASP A 175 -12.70 -25.50 10.65
CA ASP A 175 -12.57 -26.62 9.73
C ASP A 175 -12.07 -26.15 8.36
N ALA A 176 -12.61 -25.04 7.85
CA ALA A 176 -12.14 -24.42 6.61
C ALA A 176 -10.69 -23.93 6.73
N LEU A 177 -10.33 -23.29 7.86
CA LEU A 177 -8.96 -22.85 8.13
C LEU A 177 -8.00 -24.04 8.24
N LYS A 178 -8.38 -25.10 8.92
CA LYS A 178 -7.58 -26.34 9.02
C LYS A 178 -7.38 -27.00 7.66
N ALA A 179 -8.40 -27.02 6.81
CA ALA A 179 -8.31 -27.55 5.46
C ALA A 179 -7.39 -26.71 4.54
N ALA A 180 -7.19 -25.44 4.87
CA ALA A 180 -6.30 -24.53 4.16
C ALA A 180 -4.85 -24.51 4.69
N ALA A 181 -4.51 -25.36 5.68
CA ALA A 181 -3.17 -25.41 6.26
C ALA A 181 -2.09 -25.72 5.21
N GLY A 182 -0.98 -25.00 5.27
CA GLY A 182 0.17 -25.19 4.39
C GLY A 182 -0.04 -24.73 2.93
N ARG A 183 -1.10 -23.94 2.65
CA ARG A 183 -1.54 -23.64 1.29
C ARG A 183 -0.94 -22.38 0.71
N PHE A 184 -0.67 -21.35 1.53
CA PHE A 184 -0.39 -20.01 1.01
C PHE A 184 1.10 -19.70 0.90
N LYS A 185 1.49 -19.24 -0.28
CA LYS A 185 2.82 -18.72 -0.55
C LYS A 185 3.06 -17.38 0.13
N MET A 186 2.03 -16.58 0.25
CA MET A 186 2.05 -15.32 0.99
C MET A 186 0.69 -15.07 1.64
N ILE A 187 0.71 -14.49 2.83
CA ILE A 187 -0.48 -13.97 3.50
C ILE A 187 -0.27 -12.47 3.73
N LEU A 188 -1.06 -11.64 3.06
CA LEU A 188 -1.09 -10.20 3.31
C LEU A 188 -2.11 -9.87 4.40
N VAL A 189 -1.61 -9.41 5.54
CA VAL A 189 -2.46 -8.95 6.65
C VAL A 189 -2.71 -7.46 6.52
N THR A 190 -3.97 -7.07 6.34
CA THR A 190 -4.40 -5.69 6.12
C THR A 190 -5.34 -5.16 7.20
N VAL A 191 -5.36 -5.81 8.36
CA VAL A 191 -6.15 -5.42 9.53
C VAL A 191 -5.26 -5.00 10.69
N ASN A 192 -5.77 -4.11 11.52
CA ASN A 192 -5.12 -3.67 12.76
C ASN A 192 -5.93 -4.16 13.98
N VAL A 193 -5.99 -5.48 14.14
CA VAL A 193 -6.63 -6.17 15.26
C VAL A 193 -5.72 -7.29 15.76
N PRO A 194 -5.86 -7.74 17.02
CA PRO A 194 -5.17 -8.94 17.47
C PRO A 194 -5.51 -10.15 16.58
N LEU A 195 -4.49 -10.84 16.11
CA LEU A 195 -4.60 -12.04 15.28
C LEU A 195 -3.95 -13.22 15.99
N ASP A 196 -4.45 -14.41 15.68
CA ASP A 196 -3.77 -15.67 16.00
C ASP A 196 -2.64 -15.89 14.96
N TRP A 197 -1.41 -15.51 15.35
CA TRP A 197 -0.24 -15.62 14.49
C TRP A 197 0.19 -17.07 14.27
N ASP A 198 -0.10 -17.97 15.20
CA ASP A 198 0.17 -19.40 15.04
C ASP A 198 -0.74 -20.01 13.98
N LEU A 199 -2.00 -19.60 13.94
CA LEU A 199 -2.93 -19.94 12.87
C LEU A 199 -2.44 -19.38 11.52
N CYS A 200 -2.09 -18.10 11.45
CA CYS A 200 -1.54 -17.50 10.21
C CYS A 200 -0.33 -18.29 9.71
N ARG A 201 0.58 -18.66 10.61
CA ARG A 201 1.76 -19.47 10.27
C ARG A 201 1.39 -20.88 9.79
N ALA A 202 0.39 -21.51 10.39
CA ALA A 202 -0.08 -22.84 9.98
C ALA A 202 -0.68 -22.84 8.58
N LEU A 203 -1.24 -21.73 8.13
CA LEU A 203 -1.79 -21.56 6.78
C LEU A 203 -0.72 -21.39 5.70
N LEU A 204 0.50 -20.95 6.07
CA LEU A 204 1.60 -20.77 5.11
C LEU A 204 2.18 -22.08 4.62
N ASP A 205 2.60 -22.11 3.37
CA ASP A 205 3.44 -23.17 2.85
C ASP A 205 4.83 -23.17 3.53
N ARG A 206 5.68 -24.19 3.21
CA ARG A 206 7.01 -24.34 3.84
C ARG A 206 7.97 -23.17 3.60
N ARG A 207 7.73 -22.34 2.61
CA ARG A 207 8.51 -21.13 2.25
C ARG A 207 7.63 -19.88 2.22
N GLY A 208 6.45 -19.96 2.82
CA GLY A 208 5.48 -18.88 2.83
C GLY A 208 5.99 -17.64 3.54
N LYS A 209 5.39 -16.50 3.19
CA LYS A 209 5.68 -15.16 3.72
C LYS A 209 4.45 -14.59 4.41
N LEU A 210 4.67 -13.92 5.54
CA LEU A 210 3.64 -13.23 6.29
C LEU A 210 4.01 -11.75 6.38
#